data_c9e50b9b23199171b5902ec981cbacfd
#
_entry.id   c9e50b9b23199171b5902ec981cbacfd
#
_cell.length_a   1.000
_cell.length_b   1.000
_cell.length_c   1.000
_cell.angle_alpha   90.00
_cell.angle_beta   90.00
_cell.angle_gamma   90.00
#
_symmetry.space_group_name_H-M   'P 1'
#
loop_
_entity.id
_entity.type
_entity.pdbx_description
1 polymer ?
#
loop_
_entity_poly.entity_id
_entity_poly.type
_entity_poly.pdbx_seq_one_letter_code
_entity_poly.pdbx_strand_id
1 'polypeptide(L)'
;MKRLITFVILAVLLSTAGFAARQKDLSGPIAIKGELQQQYENFPAGTPVVIRKVVKMKSADQAGPDIFYATEINGIQFAVPSSALKTIKLSPPETNQEFWQQTYLKQHLYEYFGERGYNSKLRKEVDEECRDYLYKLEEIGYEDDFITSYVQNIFAKLTATGIDPNRSERLNVRVIQSPEPDAYMLPNGTMLISTGLLCTLDSEDELAAIIANEMSHFVLDHQVNNIYRAERRAKRAAFWGTVLAVTAEVALEVAYWDDDDTALGVGAVASIGSVAALLNVNVVNRLGMNYKNNQEYAADRVARELLEFKGMNPDGLASALSKVIGYYNIQQRGHKLLRYGSIDNLKKRIDKAGEAENQISHPYLKATSDVVTFNAAMNMADQRYEEAGRLIQKNINNDLATDHDYVILAKSRMALYNTEEVNEECATLLWKAKELAGDSPNLDIYKQEILLLMRMNKQAKAASTLKEYLGLLSRYQEQGVQGEEEEWTSKEIAWANQLLDKINRL
;
A
#
# COMPACT_ATOMS: atom_id res chain seq x y z
N MET A 1 -32.91 -23.92 39.14
CA MET A 1 -34.27 -23.92 38.59
C MET A 1 -34.82 -22.53 38.32
N LYS A 2 -34.84 -21.53 39.25
CA LYS A 2 -35.36 -20.18 38.97
C LYS A 2 -34.61 -19.43 37.81
N ARG A 3 -33.31 -19.59 37.66
CA ARG A 3 -32.55 -18.98 36.57
C ARG A 3 -32.84 -19.60 35.20
N LEU A 4 -33.15 -20.89 35.13
CA LEU A 4 -33.50 -21.58 33.88
C LEU A 4 -34.88 -21.13 33.37
N ILE A 5 -35.83 -20.92 34.27
CA ILE A 5 -37.19 -20.48 33.94
C ILE A 5 -37.21 -19.04 33.43
N THR A 6 -36.35 -18.15 33.95
CA THR A 6 -36.22 -16.76 33.48
C THR A 6 -35.62 -16.72 32.08
N PHE A 7 -34.72 -17.61 31.73
CA PHE A 7 -34.11 -17.68 30.38
C PHE A 7 -35.07 -18.24 29.33
N VAL A 8 -35.85 -19.26 29.69
CA VAL A 8 -36.88 -19.80 28.76
C VAL A 8 -37.99 -18.80 28.53
N ILE A 9 -38.43 -18.06 29.59
CA ILE A 9 -39.43 -17.00 29.46
C ILE A 9 -38.89 -15.81 28.64
N LEU A 10 -37.60 -15.45 28.75
CA LEU A 10 -37.00 -14.40 27.96
C LEU A 10 -36.81 -14.82 26.49
N ALA A 11 -36.47 -16.08 26.23
CA ALA A 11 -36.44 -16.63 24.85
C ALA A 11 -37.85 -16.72 24.24
N VAL A 12 -38.87 -17.07 25.01
CA VAL A 12 -40.27 -17.08 24.59
C VAL A 12 -40.86 -15.66 24.48
N LEU A 13 -40.49 -14.72 25.36
CA LEU A 13 -40.86 -13.32 25.25
C LEU A 13 -40.19 -12.60 24.10
N LEU A 14 -38.96 -12.95 23.78
CA LEU A 14 -38.30 -12.48 22.54
C LEU A 14 -38.96 -13.06 21.28
N SER A 15 -39.54 -14.25 21.36
CA SER A 15 -40.27 -14.88 20.25
C SER A 15 -41.67 -14.36 20.06
N THR A 16 -42.34 -13.80 21.09
CA THR A 16 -43.77 -13.48 20.98
C THR A 16 -44.17 -12.02 21.16
N ALA A 17 -43.45 -11.20 21.90
CA ALA A 17 -43.88 -9.83 22.18
C ALA A 17 -43.03 -8.71 21.61
N GLY A 18 -41.75 -8.96 21.34
CA GLY A 18 -40.82 -7.97 20.74
C GLY A 18 -40.63 -8.13 19.24
N PHE A 19 -40.90 -9.31 18.71
CA PHE A 19 -40.66 -9.66 17.31
C PHE A 19 -41.86 -9.47 16.41
N ALA A 20 -43.10 -9.45 16.94
CA ALA A 20 -44.30 -9.23 16.14
C ALA A 20 -44.47 -7.79 15.62
N ALA A 21 -43.74 -6.84 16.19
CA ALA A 21 -43.86 -5.44 15.78
C ALA A 21 -42.87 -5.00 14.66
N ARG A 22 -41.81 -5.76 14.41
CA ARG A 22 -40.92 -5.65 13.23
C ARG A 22 -40.21 -6.98 13.07
N GLN A 23 -40.69 -7.79 12.16
CA GLN A 23 -39.84 -8.80 11.50
C GLN A 23 -38.72 -8.08 10.78
N LYS A 24 -37.77 -7.49 11.54
CA LYS A 24 -36.52 -7.02 11.03
C LYS A 24 -35.80 -8.27 10.60
N ASP A 25 -35.57 -8.33 9.29
CA ASP A 25 -34.76 -9.30 8.60
C ASP A 25 -33.59 -9.74 9.47
N LEU A 26 -33.69 -10.93 10.05
CA LEU A 26 -32.65 -11.56 10.84
C LEU A 26 -31.63 -12.26 9.92
N SER A 27 -31.83 -12.21 8.59
CA SER A 27 -30.83 -12.47 7.59
C SER A 27 -29.80 -11.35 7.64
N GLY A 28 -28.95 -11.37 8.69
CA GLY A 28 -27.78 -10.49 8.73
C GLY A 28 -26.83 -10.86 7.61
N PRO A 29 -25.95 -9.95 7.18
CA PRO A 29 -24.93 -10.22 6.14
C PRO A 29 -23.93 -11.30 6.56
N ILE A 30 -23.93 -11.74 7.82
CA ILE A 30 -23.07 -12.81 8.34
C ILE A 30 -23.80 -14.15 8.22
N ALA A 31 -23.08 -15.15 7.66
CA ALA A 31 -23.56 -16.53 7.55
C ALA A 31 -22.41 -17.50 7.84
N ILE A 32 -21.93 -17.49 9.11
CA ILE A 32 -20.80 -18.34 9.51
C ILE A 32 -21.33 -19.70 9.89
N LYS A 33 -20.96 -20.71 9.11
CA LYS A 33 -21.35 -22.11 9.32
C LYS A 33 -20.46 -22.80 10.35
N GLY A 34 -21.04 -23.74 11.08
CA GLY A 34 -20.32 -24.56 12.04
C GLY A 34 -21.18 -25.73 12.55
N GLU A 35 -20.66 -26.45 13.52
CA GLU A 35 -21.33 -27.55 14.20
C GLU A 35 -21.13 -27.46 15.71
N LEU A 36 -22.09 -27.93 16.50
CA LEU A 36 -21.95 -28.03 17.91
C LEU A 36 -20.92 -29.12 18.26
N GLN A 37 -19.92 -28.82 19.06
CA GLN A 37 -18.95 -29.80 19.56
C GLN A 37 -19.47 -30.63 20.73
N GLN A 38 -20.44 -30.08 21.45
CA GLN A 38 -21.10 -30.73 22.58
C GLN A 38 -22.59 -30.37 22.58
N GLN A 39 -23.36 -31.14 23.34
CA GLN A 39 -24.79 -30.86 23.46
C GLN A 39 -25.03 -29.42 23.97
N TYR A 40 -25.91 -28.70 23.29
CA TYR A 40 -26.40 -27.38 23.67
C TYR A 40 -27.91 -27.41 23.77
N GLU A 41 -28.48 -27.20 24.96
CA GLU A 41 -29.89 -27.40 25.26
C GLU A 41 -30.41 -28.79 24.79
N ASN A 42 -31.34 -28.80 23.85
CA ASN A 42 -31.91 -30.05 23.29
C ASN A 42 -31.21 -30.50 22.00
N PHE A 43 -30.17 -29.82 21.58
CA PHE A 43 -29.46 -30.14 20.33
C PHE A 43 -28.21 -30.97 20.66
N PRO A 44 -28.04 -32.14 20.04
CA PRO A 44 -26.87 -32.98 20.26
C PRO A 44 -25.61 -32.40 19.62
N ALA A 45 -24.43 -32.88 20.02
CA ALA A 45 -23.18 -32.62 19.32
C ALA A 45 -23.28 -33.01 17.83
N GLY A 46 -22.59 -32.27 16.96
CA GLY A 46 -22.67 -32.46 15.53
C GLY A 46 -23.86 -31.74 14.85
N THR A 47 -24.74 -31.09 15.62
CA THR A 47 -25.86 -30.33 15.01
C THR A 47 -25.31 -29.13 14.24
N PRO A 48 -25.68 -28.94 12.96
CA PRO A 48 -25.27 -27.79 12.17
C PRO A 48 -25.83 -26.49 12.74
N VAL A 49 -24.99 -25.43 12.73
CA VAL A 49 -25.34 -24.09 13.20
C VAL A 49 -24.90 -23.04 12.21
N VAL A 50 -25.65 -21.94 12.13
CA VAL A 50 -25.28 -20.77 11.33
C VAL A 50 -25.32 -19.53 12.20
N ILE A 51 -24.19 -18.84 12.39
CA ILE A 51 -24.13 -17.58 13.13
C ILE A 51 -24.48 -16.46 12.16
N ARG A 52 -25.53 -15.70 12.49
CA ARG A 52 -26.10 -14.66 11.62
C ARG A 52 -25.79 -13.24 12.06
N LYS A 53 -25.63 -13.02 13.36
CA LYS A 53 -25.49 -11.67 13.91
C LYS A 53 -24.86 -11.71 15.29
N VAL A 54 -24.18 -10.64 15.66
CA VAL A 54 -23.76 -10.37 17.03
C VAL A 54 -24.74 -9.42 17.67
N VAL A 55 -25.24 -9.76 18.83
CA VAL A 55 -26.27 -9.00 19.56
C VAL A 55 -25.76 -8.65 20.93
N LYS A 56 -26.01 -7.41 21.35
CA LYS A 56 -25.67 -6.89 22.66
C LYS A 56 -26.95 -6.78 23.47
N MET A 57 -27.01 -7.42 24.61
CA MET A 57 -28.12 -7.34 25.54
C MET A 57 -27.67 -6.67 26.84
N LYS A 58 -28.48 -5.73 27.36
CA LYS A 58 -28.28 -5.17 28.68
C LYS A 58 -28.79 -6.17 29.70
N SER A 59 -27.94 -6.62 30.61
CA SER A 59 -28.36 -7.36 31.81
C SER A 59 -28.73 -6.37 32.91
N ALA A 60 -29.80 -6.66 33.63
CA ALA A 60 -30.24 -5.82 34.74
C ALA A 60 -29.30 -5.90 35.96
N ASP A 61 -28.48 -6.96 36.05
CA ASP A 61 -27.70 -7.30 37.22
C ASP A 61 -26.17 -7.22 37.05
N GLN A 62 -25.66 -6.78 35.88
CA GLN A 62 -24.22 -6.73 35.63
C GLN A 62 -23.76 -5.36 35.14
N ALA A 63 -22.51 -4.99 35.48
CA ALA A 63 -21.92 -3.70 35.17
C ALA A 63 -21.59 -3.46 33.68
N GLY A 64 -21.93 -4.42 32.81
CA GLY A 64 -21.70 -4.33 31.34
C GLY A 64 -22.71 -5.14 30.54
N PRO A 65 -22.84 -4.91 29.23
CA PRO A 65 -23.72 -5.70 28.39
C PRO A 65 -23.16 -7.06 28.08
N ASP A 66 -24.03 -8.08 28.11
CA ASP A 66 -23.71 -9.42 27.65
C ASP A 66 -23.77 -9.50 26.13
N ILE A 67 -22.81 -10.21 25.53
CA ILE A 67 -22.73 -10.39 24.10
C ILE A 67 -23.22 -11.78 23.72
N PHE A 68 -24.11 -11.80 22.77
CA PHE A 68 -24.73 -12.99 22.23
C PHE A 68 -24.56 -13.05 20.71
N TYR A 69 -24.48 -14.26 20.21
CA TYR A 69 -24.52 -14.54 18.78
C TYR A 69 -25.94 -15.02 18.42
N ALA A 70 -26.60 -14.33 17.53
CA ALA A 70 -27.83 -14.83 16.92
C ALA A 70 -27.48 -16.00 16.02
N THR A 71 -27.78 -17.21 16.47
CA THR A 71 -27.40 -18.46 15.85
C THR A 71 -28.66 -19.21 15.41
N GLU A 72 -28.67 -19.69 14.18
CA GLU A 72 -29.72 -20.54 13.63
C GLU A 72 -29.30 -21.99 13.82
N ILE A 73 -30.16 -22.78 14.49
CA ILE A 73 -29.98 -24.22 14.73
C ILE A 73 -31.25 -24.92 14.23
N ASN A 74 -31.13 -25.78 13.21
CA ASN A 74 -32.28 -26.44 12.57
C ASN A 74 -33.41 -25.46 12.12
N GLY A 75 -33.03 -24.29 11.60
CA GLY A 75 -33.98 -23.26 11.16
C GLY A 75 -34.62 -22.45 12.30
N ILE A 76 -34.25 -22.70 13.56
CA ILE A 76 -34.73 -21.95 14.74
C ILE A 76 -33.62 -21.02 15.21
N GLN A 77 -33.96 -19.79 15.53
CA GLN A 77 -32.99 -18.80 16.00
C GLN A 77 -32.85 -18.81 17.51
N PHE A 78 -31.57 -18.81 17.96
CA PHE A 78 -31.17 -18.76 19.35
C PHE A 78 -30.19 -17.62 19.60
N ALA A 79 -30.29 -17.03 20.80
CA ALA A 79 -29.25 -16.13 21.29
C ALA A 79 -28.22 -16.95 22.09
N VAL A 80 -27.12 -17.29 21.48
CA VAL A 80 -26.02 -18.06 22.11
C VAL A 80 -25.03 -17.08 22.71
N PRO A 81 -24.71 -17.18 24.03
CA PRO A 81 -23.72 -16.28 24.64
C PRO A 81 -22.34 -16.45 24.01
N SER A 82 -21.58 -15.37 23.92
CA SER A 82 -20.24 -15.37 23.27
C SER A 82 -19.30 -16.41 23.92
N SER A 83 -19.45 -16.69 25.21
CA SER A 83 -18.70 -17.74 25.92
C SER A 83 -18.94 -19.13 25.35
N ALA A 84 -20.12 -19.39 24.79
CA ALA A 84 -20.48 -20.67 24.19
C ALA A 84 -19.93 -20.85 22.77
N LEU A 85 -19.34 -19.81 22.16
CA LEU A 85 -18.71 -19.93 20.86
C LEU A 85 -17.60 -21.01 20.85
N LYS A 86 -16.95 -21.24 21.99
CA LYS A 86 -15.96 -22.32 22.14
C LYS A 86 -16.56 -23.73 21.97
N THR A 87 -17.88 -23.85 22.06
CA THR A 87 -18.59 -25.11 21.87
C THR A 87 -19.03 -25.31 20.42
N ILE A 88 -18.78 -24.33 19.54
CA ILE A 88 -19.08 -24.39 18.12
C ILE A 88 -17.76 -24.55 17.37
N LYS A 89 -17.65 -25.61 16.59
CA LYS A 89 -16.57 -25.79 15.62
C LYS A 89 -17.00 -25.16 14.32
N LEU A 90 -16.31 -24.09 13.94
CA LEU A 90 -16.58 -23.40 12.68
C LEU A 90 -16.18 -24.29 11.50
N SER A 91 -17.01 -24.31 10.46
CA SER A 91 -16.68 -24.97 9.20
C SER A 91 -15.51 -24.21 8.54
N PRO A 92 -14.62 -24.89 7.81
CA PRO A 92 -13.62 -24.21 7.00
C PRO A 92 -14.29 -23.18 6.07
N PRO A 93 -13.69 -21.99 5.87
CA PRO A 93 -14.24 -21.00 4.95
C PRO A 93 -14.13 -21.50 3.50
N GLU A 94 -15.14 -21.23 2.69
CA GLU A 94 -15.17 -21.54 1.26
C GLU A 94 -14.91 -20.29 0.39
N THR A 95 -15.16 -19.12 0.94
CA THR A 95 -15.01 -17.83 0.25
C THR A 95 -14.18 -16.84 1.07
N ASN A 96 -13.62 -15.80 0.41
CA ASN A 96 -12.93 -14.72 1.10
C ASN A 96 -13.82 -14.04 2.14
N GLN A 97 -15.11 -13.86 1.83
CA GLN A 97 -16.06 -13.28 2.76
C GLN A 97 -16.20 -14.12 4.02
N GLU A 98 -16.36 -15.43 3.89
CA GLU A 98 -16.44 -16.34 5.05
C GLU A 98 -15.14 -16.34 5.84
N PHE A 99 -13.97 -16.34 5.19
CA PHE A 99 -12.67 -16.25 5.84
C PHE A 99 -12.57 -15.00 6.71
N TRP A 100 -12.83 -13.83 6.15
CA TRP A 100 -12.74 -12.57 6.87
C TRP A 100 -13.80 -12.41 7.96
N GLN A 101 -15.04 -12.87 7.71
CA GLN A 101 -16.10 -12.88 8.74
C GLN A 101 -15.74 -13.78 9.92
N GLN A 102 -15.16 -14.96 9.67
CA GLN A 102 -14.67 -15.84 10.75
C GLN A 102 -13.52 -15.20 11.51
N THR A 103 -12.60 -14.53 10.83
CA THR A 103 -11.49 -13.79 11.45
C THR A 103 -12.01 -12.69 12.37
N TYR A 104 -12.95 -11.88 11.87
CA TYR A 104 -13.61 -10.83 12.64
C TYR A 104 -14.31 -11.41 13.90
N LEU A 105 -15.08 -12.48 13.74
CA LEU A 105 -15.80 -13.13 14.83
C LEU A 105 -14.86 -13.70 15.90
N LYS A 106 -13.76 -14.34 15.49
CA LYS A 106 -12.76 -14.94 16.41
C LYS A 106 -12.08 -13.90 17.32
N GLN A 107 -11.98 -12.64 16.89
CA GLN A 107 -11.35 -11.58 17.68
C GLN A 107 -12.26 -10.95 18.73
N HIS A 108 -13.54 -11.30 18.79
CA HIS A 108 -14.51 -10.70 19.71
C HIS A 108 -14.50 -9.15 19.69
N LEU A 109 -14.27 -8.57 18.52
CA LEU A 109 -14.15 -7.12 18.36
C LEU A 109 -15.39 -6.39 18.81
N TYR A 110 -16.55 -7.01 18.66
CA TYR A 110 -17.80 -6.44 19.10
C TYR A 110 -17.87 -6.22 20.62
N GLU A 111 -17.29 -7.11 21.42
CA GLU A 111 -17.17 -6.94 22.89
C GLU A 111 -16.35 -5.70 23.22
N TYR A 112 -15.22 -5.57 22.56
CA TYR A 112 -14.32 -4.44 22.77
C TYR A 112 -15.03 -3.09 22.48
N PHE A 113 -15.71 -2.96 21.36
CA PHE A 113 -16.41 -1.73 20.97
C PHE A 113 -17.70 -1.52 21.74
N GLY A 114 -18.38 -2.61 22.08
CA GLY A 114 -19.62 -2.59 22.82
C GLY A 114 -19.48 -1.96 24.19
N GLU A 115 -18.43 -2.29 24.92
CA GLU A 115 -18.22 -1.84 26.30
C GLU A 115 -17.51 -0.49 26.39
N ARG A 116 -16.65 -0.13 25.42
CA ARG A 116 -15.73 1.00 25.54
C ARG A 116 -16.02 2.17 24.65
N GLY A 117 -17.17 2.18 23.98
CA GLY A 117 -17.67 3.38 23.34
C GLY A 117 -17.08 3.68 21.96
N TYR A 118 -16.53 2.68 21.24
CA TYR A 118 -16.41 2.85 19.80
C TYR A 118 -17.81 2.92 19.22
N ASN A 119 -18.16 4.07 18.74
CA ASN A 119 -19.51 4.35 18.25
C ASN A 119 -19.46 4.77 16.78
N SER A 120 -20.64 4.76 16.16
CA SER A 120 -20.81 5.20 14.77
C SER A 120 -20.32 6.63 14.51
N LYS A 121 -20.23 7.46 15.55
CA LYS A 121 -19.74 8.84 15.46
C LYS A 121 -18.23 8.87 15.23
N LEU A 122 -17.44 8.13 16.02
CA LEU A 122 -15.97 8.06 15.84
C LEU A 122 -15.61 7.51 14.45
N ARG A 123 -16.32 6.45 13.97
CA ARG A 123 -16.09 5.94 12.61
C ARG A 123 -16.37 6.98 11.55
N LYS A 124 -17.49 7.70 11.65
CA LYS A 124 -17.81 8.76 10.68
C LYS A 124 -16.76 9.86 10.63
N GLU A 125 -16.29 10.29 11.81
CA GLU A 125 -15.25 11.32 11.89
C GLU A 125 -13.93 10.81 11.29
N VAL A 126 -13.54 9.58 11.56
CA VAL A 126 -12.35 8.95 10.96
C VAL A 126 -12.51 8.77 9.45
N ASP A 127 -13.70 8.38 8.99
CA ASP A 127 -14.00 8.26 7.55
C ASP A 127 -13.94 9.61 6.83
N GLU A 128 -14.42 10.68 7.45
CA GLU A 128 -14.33 12.05 6.92
C GLU A 128 -12.87 12.48 6.78
N GLU A 129 -12.06 12.25 7.79
CA GLU A 129 -10.64 12.57 7.74
C GLU A 129 -9.85 11.75 6.72
N CYS A 130 -10.17 10.45 6.58
CA CYS A 130 -9.57 9.65 5.52
C CYS A 130 -9.90 10.21 4.14
N ARG A 131 -11.12 10.73 3.91
CA ARG A 131 -11.48 11.36 2.63
C ARG A 131 -10.69 12.63 2.37
N ASP A 132 -10.58 13.50 3.38
CA ASP A 132 -9.81 14.74 3.26
C ASP A 132 -8.32 14.45 3.01
N TYR A 133 -7.81 13.40 3.65
CA TYR A 133 -6.44 12.95 3.42
C TYR A 133 -6.25 12.37 2.01
N LEU A 134 -7.17 11.53 1.54
CA LEU A 134 -7.12 10.94 0.21
C LEU A 134 -7.21 11.98 -0.91
N TYR A 135 -7.94 13.07 -0.68
CA TYR A 135 -7.98 14.19 -1.63
C TYR A 135 -6.60 14.83 -1.83
N LYS A 136 -5.83 15.00 -0.74
CA LYS A 136 -4.46 15.52 -0.82
C LYS A 136 -3.47 14.53 -1.47
N LEU A 137 -3.73 13.23 -1.33
CA LEU A 137 -2.90 12.20 -1.96
C LEU A 137 -3.17 12.05 -3.46
N GLU A 138 -4.20 12.72 -4.03
CA GLU A 138 -4.43 12.72 -5.48
C GLU A 138 -3.25 13.32 -6.24
N GLU A 139 -2.54 14.30 -5.66
CA GLU A 139 -1.35 14.94 -6.25
C GLU A 139 -0.16 13.97 -6.41
N ILE A 140 -0.12 12.91 -5.62
CA ILE A 140 0.94 11.88 -5.67
C ILE A 140 0.40 10.52 -6.15
N GLY A 141 -0.76 10.49 -6.79
CA GLY A 141 -1.26 9.30 -7.47
C GLY A 141 -0.30 8.85 -8.56
N TYR A 142 -0.05 7.54 -8.66
CA TYR A 142 0.69 7.00 -9.79
C TYR A 142 -0.29 6.67 -10.91
N GLU A 143 -0.24 7.44 -11.99
CA GLU A 143 -1.17 7.35 -13.11
C GLU A 143 -0.66 6.36 -14.16
N ASP A 144 -0.92 5.09 -13.91
CA ASP A 144 -0.66 3.99 -14.84
C ASP A 144 -1.81 2.99 -14.75
N ASP A 145 -2.61 2.91 -15.79
CA ASP A 145 -3.79 2.04 -15.84
C ASP A 145 -3.44 0.56 -15.75
N PHE A 146 -2.32 0.14 -16.33
CA PHE A 146 -1.87 -1.25 -16.30
C PHE A 146 -1.50 -1.66 -14.87
N ILE A 147 -0.61 -0.91 -14.21
CA ILE A 147 -0.18 -1.18 -12.83
C ILE A 147 -1.35 -1.05 -11.87
N THR A 148 -2.19 -0.04 -12.02
CA THR A 148 -3.39 0.13 -11.20
C THR A 148 -4.30 -1.10 -11.31
N SER A 149 -4.59 -1.55 -12.53
CA SER A 149 -5.39 -2.75 -12.76
C SER A 149 -4.73 -4.03 -12.24
N TYR A 150 -3.41 -4.15 -12.41
CA TYR A 150 -2.63 -5.29 -11.93
C TYR A 150 -2.71 -5.43 -10.40
N VAL A 151 -2.48 -4.33 -9.68
CA VAL A 151 -2.56 -4.29 -8.21
C VAL A 151 -4.00 -4.52 -7.73
N GLN A 152 -5.00 -3.92 -8.41
CA GLN A 152 -6.42 -4.12 -8.12
C GLN A 152 -6.83 -5.58 -8.27
N ASN A 153 -6.32 -6.28 -9.27
CA ASN A 153 -6.61 -7.71 -9.48
C ASN A 153 -6.06 -8.56 -8.32
N ILE A 154 -4.85 -8.30 -7.84
CA ILE A 154 -4.28 -9.01 -6.69
C ILE A 154 -5.08 -8.69 -5.42
N PHE A 155 -5.40 -7.43 -5.21
CA PHE A 155 -6.22 -6.97 -4.07
C PHE A 155 -7.59 -7.66 -4.06
N ALA A 156 -8.27 -7.73 -5.20
CA ALA A 156 -9.57 -8.37 -5.33
C ALA A 156 -9.54 -9.89 -5.06
N LYS A 157 -8.41 -10.57 -5.37
CA LYS A 157 -8.24 -12.00 -5.03
C LYS A 157 -8.24 -12.26 -3.52
N LEU A 158 -7.90 -11.28 -2.70
CA LEU A 158 -7.67 -11.42 -1.25
C LEU A 158 -8.78 -10.78 -0.41
N THR A 159 -9.54 -9.84 -0.97
CA THR A 159 -10.54 -9.06 -0.26
C THR A 159 -11.97 -9.56 -0.49
N ALA A 160 -12.92 -9.04 0.27
CA ALA A 160 -14.34 -9.29 0.09
C ALA A 160 -15.14 -8.10 0.63
N THR A 161 -16.38 -7.97 0.18
CA THR A 161 -17.36 -7.02 0.71
C THR A 161 -18.18 -7.65 1.85
N GLY A 162 -18.78 -6.83 2.72
CA GLY A 162 -19.67 -7.32 3.79
C GLY A 162 -18.94 -8.07 4.90
N ILE A 163 -17.69 -7.76 5.15
CA ILE A 163 -16.88 -8.35 6.23
C ILE A 163 -17.43 -7.93 7.59
N ASP A 164 -17.64 -6.63 7.78
CA ASP A 164 -18.22 -6.07 8.99
C ASP A 164 -19.64 -5.54 8.68
N PRO A 165 -20.69 -6.11 9.30
CA PRO A 165 -22.07 -5.68 9.06
C PRO A 165 -22.36 -4.25 9.53
N ASN A 166 -21.50 -3.66 10.33
CA ASN A 166 -21.65 -2.30 10.85
C ASN A 166 -20.93 -1.26 9.98
N ARG A 167 -20.23 -1.70 8.93
CA ARG A 167 -19.50 -0.85 8.00
C ARG A 167 -20.08 -0.94 6.60
N SER A 168 -20.34 0.21 5.98
CA SER A 168 -20.62 0.31 4.54
C SER A 168 -19.35 0.60 3.78
N GLU A 169 -18.37 -0.30 3.86
CA GLU A 169 -17.06 -0.08 3.28
C GLU A 169 -17.02 -0.43 1.81
N ARG A 170 -16.37 0.40 1.06
CA ARG A 170 -15.90 0.08 -0.29
C ARG A 170 -14.40 -0.10 -0.22
N LEU A 171 -13.96 -1.35 -0.16
CA LEU A 171 -12.55 -1.68 -0.22
C LEU A 171 -12.00 -1.32 -1.61
N ASN A 172 -10.92 -0.55 -1.63
CA ASN A 172 -10.22 -0.19 -2.86
C ASN A 172 -8.71 -0.09 -2.59
N VAL A 173 -7.92 -0.07 -3.66
CA VAL A 173 -6.47 0.12 -3.60
C VAL A 173 -6.06 1.21 -4.58
N ARG A 174 -5.09 2.04 -4.16
CA ARG A 174 -4.46 3.08 -4.97
C ARG A 174 -2.95 2.90 -4.93
N VAL A 175 -2.32 3.10 -6.08
CA VAL A 175 -0.85 3.18 -6.16
C VAL A 175 -0.46 4.64 -6.03
N ILE A 176 0.56 4.91 -5.21
CA ILE A 176 1.07 6.26 -4.95
C ILE A 176 2.55 6.35 -5.27
N GLN A 177 2.96 7.52 -5.75
CA GLN A 177 4.35 7.85 -6.03
C GLN A 177 5.10 7.99 -4.70
N SER A 178 5.91 7.03 -4.35
CA SER A 178 6.80 7.10 -3.19
C SER A 178 7.96 6.13 -3.38
N PRO A 179 9.21 6.54 -3.18
CA PRO A 179 10.36 5.66 -3.28
C PRO A 179 10.48 4.72 -2.08
N GLU A 180 9.82 5.00 -0.96
CA GLU A 180 9.85 4.17 0.24
C GLU A 180 8.95 2.93 0.06
N PRO A 181 9.38 1.74 0.51
CA PRO A 181 8.62 0.50 0.32
C PRO A 181 7.50 0.35 1.34
N ASP A 182 6.43 1.11 1.18
CA ASP A 182 5.32 1.19 2.12
C ASP A 182 3.99 0.70 1.55
N ALA A 183 3.18 0.12 2.43
CA ALA A 183 1.76 -0.10 2.21
C ALA A 183 0.98 0.31 3.46
N TYR A 184 -0.21 0.86 3.26
CA TYR A 184 -1.08 1.34 4.34
C TYR A 184 -2.53 1.00 4.03
N MET A 185 -3.20 0.36 4.97
CA MET A 185 -4.65 0.25 4.92
C MET A 185 -5.25 1.36 5.77
N LEU A 186 -5.98 2.28 5.15
CA LEU A 186 -6.66 3.36 5.87
C LEU A 186 -7.90 2.84 6.61
N PRO A 187 -8.31 3.49 7.71
CA PRO A 187 -9.48 3.08 8.47
C PRO A 187 -10.80 3.05 7.69
N ASN A 188 -10.88 3.76 6.56
CA ASN A 188 -12.06 3.79 5.67
C ASN A 188 -12.09 2.66 4.63
N GLY A 189 -11.10 1.75 4.62
CA GLY A 189 -11.03 0.64 3.67
C GLY A 189 -10.27 0.94 2.38
N THR A 190 -9.59 2.08 2.26
CA THR A 190 -8.70 2.38 1.13
C THR A 190 -7.29 1.91 1.45
N MET A 191 -6.73 1.05 0.61
CA MET A 191 -5.33 0.64 0.68
C MET A 191 -4.47 1.55 -0.20
N LEU A 192 -3.34 1.99 0.33
CA LEU A 192 -2.30 2.71 -0.39
C LEU A 192 -1.10 1.78 -0.56
N ILE A 193 -0.58 1.66 -1.77
CA ILE A 193 0.64 0.90 -2.09
C ILE A 193 1.59 1.84 -2.80
N SER A 194 2.81 1.95 -2.29
CA SER A 194 3.83 2.81 -2.88
C SER A 194 4.47 2.15 -4.11
N THR A 195 4.88 2.97 -5.07
CA THR A 195 5.73 2.54 -6.18
C THR A 195 7.04 1.93 -5.68
N GLY A 196 7.59 2.44 -4.57
CA GLY A 196 8.78 1.89 -3.90
C GLY A 196 8.58 0.47 -3.39
N LEU A 197 7.41 0.13 -2.87
CA LEU A 197 7.11 -1.25 -2.47
C LEU A 197 7.08 -2.17 -3.70
N LEU A 198 6.39 -1.77 -4.77
CA LEU A 198 6.34 -2.56 -6.01
C LEU A 198 7.73 -2.82 -6.58
N CYS A 199 8.65 -1.85 -6.49
CA CYS A 199 10.05 -2.01 -6.91
C CYS A 199 10.86 -2.92 -5.99
N THR A 200 10.53 -2.97 -4.70
CA THR A 200 11.29 -3.72 -3.69
C THR A 200 10.97 -5.20 -3.73
N LEU A 201 9.73 -5.55 -4.05
CA LEU A 201 9.27 -6.94 -4.15
C LEU A 201 9.66 -7.58 -5.49
N ASP A 202 9.72 -8.93 -5.52
CA ASP A 202 10.08 -9.71 -6.72
C ASP A 202 9.00 -10.72 -7.13
N SER A 203 7.87 -10.81 -6.40
CA SER A 203 6.80 -11.74 -6.72
C SER A 203 5.41 -11.24 -6.33
N GLU A 204 4.37 -11.81 -7.00
CA GLU A 204 2.97 -11.58 -6.62
C GLU A 204 2.66 -12.09 -5.22
N ASP A 205 3.27 -13.19 -4.80
CA ASP A 205 3.04 -13.76 -3.47
C ASP A 205 3.53 -12.82 -2.36
N GLU A 206 4.65 -12.12 -2.58
CA GLU A 206 5.15 -11.10 -1.67
C GLU A 206 4.18 -9.91 -1.58
N LEU A 207 3.69 -9.42 -2.71
CA LEU A 207 2.71 -8.33 -2.74
C LEU A 207 1.39 -8.77 -2.10
N ALA A 208 0.92 -9.97 -2.41
CA ALA A 208 -0.26 -10.55 -1.81
C ALA A 208 -0.13 -10.69 -0.29
N ALA A 209 1.05 -11.06 0.20
CA ALA A 209 1.32 -11.19 1.63
C ALA A 209 1.27 -9.83 2.36
N ILE A 210 1.81 -8.77 1.78
CA ILE A 210 1.68 -7.41 2.32
C ILE A 210 0.22 -6.95 2.30
N ILE A 211 -0.51 -7.16 1.21
CA ILE A 211 -1.94 -6.85 1.11
C ILE A 211 -2.74 -7.61 2.17
N ALA A 212 -2.48 -8.90 2.36
CA ALA A 212 -3.13 -9.72 3.37
C ALA A 212 -2.84 -9.24 4.80
N ASN A 213 -1.60 -8.80 5.09
CA ASN A 213 -1.23 -8.23 6.38
C ASN A 213 -1.98 -6.92 6.66
N GLU A 214 -2.02 -6.00 5.70
CA GLU A 214 -2.73 -4.73 5.84
C GLU A 214 -4.25 -4.93 5.98
N MET A 215 -4.84 -5.85 5.20
CA MET A 215 -6.24 -6.26 5.38
C MET A 215 -6.50 -6.86 6.75
N SER A 216 -5.56 -7.62 7.28
CA SER A 216 -5.67 -8.17 8.63
C SER A 216 -5.70 -7.08 9.70
N HIS A 217 -4.87 -6.04 9.57
CA HIS A 217 -4.92 -4.88 10.46
C HIS A 217 -6.29 -4.19 10.42
N PHE A 218 -6.87 -4.07 9.23
CA PHE A 218 -8.18 -3.46 9.04
C PHE A 218 -9.31 -4.31 9.66
N VAL A 219 -9.35 -5.62 9.38
CA VAL A 219 -10.39 -6.52 9.88
C VAL A 219 -10.29 -6.71 11.40
N LEU A 220 -9.07 -6.70 11.95
CA LEU A 220 -8.82 -6.74 13.39
C LEU A 220 -9.01 -5.38 14.09
N ASP A 221 -9.46 -4.36 13.36
CA ASP A 221 -9.71 -3.00 13.86
C ASP A 221 -8.51 -2.35 14.57
N HIS A 222 -7.29 -2.70 14.18
CA HIS A 222 -6.10 -2.23 14.87
C HIS A 222 -5.96 -0.71 14.84
N GLN A 223 -6.26 -0.06 13.68
CA GLN A 223 -6.21 1.39 13.50
C GLN A 223 -7.18 2.09 14.46
N VAL A 224 -8.41 1.68 14.41
CA VAL A 224 -9.48 2.28 15.19
C VAL A 224 -9.28 2.08 16.69
N ASN A 225 -8.78 0.91 17.08
CA ASN A 225 -8.37 0.63 18.46
C ASN A 225 -7.27 1.58 18.94
N ASN A 226 -6.29 1.87 18.06
CA ASN A 226 -5.19 2.75 18.39
C ASN A 226 -5.67 4.21 18.51
N ILE A 227 -6.54 4.69 17.60
CA ILE A 227 -7.17 6.02 17.67
C ILE A 227 -7.97 6.16 18.97
N TYR A 228 -8.83 5.20 19.27
CA TYR A 228 -9.64 5.22 20.49
C TYR A 228 -8.79 5.30 21.77
N ARG A 229 -7.69 4.53 21.83
CA ARG A 229 -6.75 4.58 22.95
C ARG A 229 -5.99 5.89 23.06
N ALA A 230 -5.63 6.50 21.91
CA ALA A 230 -4.97 7.80 21.86
C ALA A 230 -5.91 8.90 22.34
N GLU A 231 -7.17 8.92 21.91
CA GLU A 231 -8.18 9.88 22.35
C GLU A 231 -8.45 9.85 23.85
N ARG A 232 -8.43 8.68 24.45
CA ARG A 232 -8.54 8.58 25.93
C ARG A 232 -7.37 9.21 26.68
N ARG A 233 -6.21 9.38 26.01
CA ARG A 233 -5.01 9.97 26.63
C ARG A 233 -4.88 11.46 26.36
N ALA A 234 -5.46 11.97 25.26
CA ALA A 234 -5.39 13.34 24.85
C ALA A 234 -6.80 13.95 24.73
N LYS A 235 -6.99 15.19 25.15
CA LYS A 235 -8.24 15.91 24.85
C LYS A 235 -8.31 16.15 23.34
N ARG A 236 -9.31 15.61 22.69
CA ARG A 236 -9.51 15.53 21.23
C ARG A 236 -9.29 16.83 20.46
N ALA A 237 -9.74 17.98 21.01
CA ALA A 237 -9.64 19.27 20.35
C ALA A 237 -8.19 19.75 20.12
N ALA A 238 -7.23 19.37 20.98
CA ALA A 238 -5.82 19.72 20.81
C ALA A 238 -5.10 18.83 19.81
N PHE A 239 -5.59 17.60 19.61
CA PHE A 239 -5.00 16.62 18.70
C PHE A 239 -5.30 16.92 17.22
N TRP A 240 -6.51 17.35 16.91
CA TRP A 240 -6.96 17.57 15.53
C TRP A 240 -6.61 18.97 14.97
N GLY A 241 -6.48 19.99 15.83
CA GLY A 241 -6.18 21.37 15.38
C GLY A 241 -4.78 21.58 14.80
N THR A 242 -3.80 20.74 15.19
CA THR A 242 -2.39 20.92 14.81
C THR A 242 -2.07 20.43 13.40
N VAL A 243 -2.89 19.58 12.82
CA VAL A 243 -2.57 18.88 11.56
C VAL A 243 -3.04 19.62 10.33
N LEU A 244 -4.14 20.35 10.42
CA LEU A 244 -4.57 21.23 9.31
C LEU A 244 -3.55 22.36 9.04
N ALA A 245 -2.77 22.76 10.05
CA ALA A 245 -1.75 23.79 9.92
C ALA A 245 -0.49 23.28 9.16
N VAL A 246 -0.05 22.05 9.42
CA VAL A 246 1.19 21.51 8.80
C VAL A 246 1.00 21.23 7.30
N THR A 247 -0.20 20.86 6.88
CA THR A 247 -0.47 20.55 5.46
C THR A 247 -0.62 21.79 4.57
N ALA A 248 -0.93 22.96 5.14
CA ALA A 248 -1.01 24.20 4.38
C ALA A 248 0.36 24.83 4.08
N GLU A 249 1.36 24.60 4.93
CA GLU A 249 2.74 25.08 4.70
C GLU A 249 3.47 24.28 3.62
N VAL A 250 3.19 22.99 3.51
CA VAL A 250 3.89 22.10 2.56
C VAL A 250 3.38 22.25 1.13
N ALA A 251 2.09 22.55 0.94
CA ALA A 251 1.53 22.80 -0.40
C ALA A 251 2.09 24.07 -1.08
N LEU A 252 2.69 24.97 -0.31
CA LEU A 252 3.33 26.21 -0.82
C LEU A 252 4.80 26.01 -1.25
N GLU A 253 5.48 24.99 -0.76
CA GLU A 253 6.89 24.71 -1.10
C GLU A 253 7.06 23.88 -2.37
N VAL A 254 6.03 23.17 -2.81
CA VAL A 254 6.04 22.31 -4.02
C VAL A 254 6.06 23.12 -5.33
N ALA A 255 5.74 24.40 -5.29
CA ALA A 255 5.60 25.26 -6.49
C ALA A 255 6.91 25.80 -7.07
N TYR A 256 8.08 25.43 -6.55
CA TYR A 256 9.37 26.00 -6.96
C TYR A 256 10.46 24.94 -7.15
N TRP A 257 10.26 23.96 -8.03
CA TRP A 257 11.36 23.13 -8.50
C TRP A 257 11.50 23.24 -10.01
N ASP A 258 12.72 23.51 -10.42
CA ASP A 258 13.15 23.75 -11.79
C ASP A 258 12.91 22.51 -12.66
N ASP A 259 12.11 22.65 -13.71
CA ASP A 259 11.56 21.61 -14.59
C ASP A 259 12.57 20.94 -15.54
N ASP A 260 13.81 20.77 -15.15
CA ASP A 260 14.83 20.26 -16.09
C ASP A 260 14.76 18.73 -16.34
N ASP A 261 13.95 17.96 -15.60
CA ASP A 261 13.91 16.49 -15.71
C ASP A 261 12.62 15.89 -16.34
N THR A 262 11.68 16.71 -16.82
CA THR A 262 10.44 16.22 -17.47
C THR A 262 10.67 15.57 -18.85
N ALA A 263 11.90 15.58 -19.34
CA ALA A 263 12.29 15.05 -20.65
C ALA A 263 12.29 13.51 -20.77
N LEU A 264 12.05 12.78 -19.69
CA LEU A 264 12.12 11.32 -19.72
C LEU A 264 10.83 10.63 -20.23
N GLY A 265 9.79 11.41 -20.61
CA GLY A 265 8.49 10.81 -20.98
C GLY A 265 7.82 10.08 -19.82
N VAL A 266 8.40 10.17 -18.64
CA VAL A 266 7.84 9.70 -17.37
C VAL A 266 6.97 10.84 -16.87
N GLY A 267 5.68 10.63 -16.67
CA GLY A 267 4.73 11.68 -16.24
C GLY A 267 5.24 12.47 -15.02
N ALA A 268 4.58 13.56 -14.69
CA ALA A 268 5.00 14.48 -13.62
C ALA A 268 5.45 13.72 -12.36
N VAL A 269 6.72 13.88 -12.00
CA VAL A 269 7.34 13.19 -10.85
C VAL A 269 7.21 14.11 -9.62
N ALA A 270 6.44 13.67 -8.62
CA ALA A 270 6.39 14.38 -7.35
C ALA A 270 7.76 14.32 -6.64
N SER A 271 8.21 15.43 -6.02
CA SER A 271 9.44 15.39 -5.24
C SER A 271 9.31 14.44 -4.04
N ILE A 272 10.39 13.73 -3.69
CA ILE A 272 10.41 12.86 -2.51
C ILE A 272 10.09 13.64 -1.23
N GLY A 273 10.44 14.92 -1.18
CA GLY A 273 10.12 15.82 -0.07
C GLY A 273 8.62 16.00 0.12
N SER A 274 7.85 16.22 -0.96
CA SER A 274 6.39 16.37 -0.89
C SER A 274 5.71 15.06 -0.50
N VAL A 275 6.15 13.93 -1.04
CA VAL A 275 5.66 12.60 -0.65
C VAL A 275 5.92 12.31 0.83
N ALA A 276 7.14 12.56 1.32
CA ALA A 276 7.50 12.39 2.73
C ALA A 276 6.68 13.28 3.68
N ALA A 277 6.26 14.45 3.22
CA ALA A 277 5.40 15.34 3.99
C ALA A 277 3.97 14.80 4.14
N LEU A 278 3.44 14.17 3.10
CA LEU A 278 2.10 13.56 3.11
C LEU A 278 2.04 12.24 3.88
N LEU A 279 3.12 11.45 3.85
CA LEU A 279 3.23 10.14 4.49
C LEU A 279 4.10 10.16 5.76
N ASN A 280 4.06 11.21 6.55
CA ASN A 280 4.91 11.37 7.74
C ASN A 280 4.39 10.64 8.98
N VAL A 281 5.24 10.56 10.01
CA VAL A 281 4.95 9.89 11.28
C VAL A 281 3.70 10.43 11.99
N ASN A 282 3.37 11.69 11.81
CA ASN A 282 2.20 12.30 12.45
C ASN A 282 0.91 11.75 11.82
N VAL A 283 0.88 11.60 10.49
CA VAL A 283 -0.24 10.99 9.75
C VAL A 283 -0.41 9.53 10.14
N VAL A 284 0.68 8.75 10.15
CA VAL A 284 0.67 7.33 10.54
C VAL A 284 0.12 7.15 11.97
N ASN A 285 0.58 7.97 12.92
CA ASN A 285 0.09 7.91 14.30
C ASN A 285 -1.38 8.33 14.42
N ARG A 286 -1.78 9.34 13.68
CA ARG A 286 -3.10 9.94 13.72
C ARG A 286 -4.18 9.00 13.15
N LEU A 287 -3.88 8.34 12.05
CA LEU A 287 -4.75 7.33 11.46
C LEU A 287 -4.64 5.96 12.15
N GLY A 288 -3.92 5.89 13.30
CA GLY A 288 -3.81 4.69 14.10
C GLY A 288 -2.99 3.58 13.49
N MET A 289 -2.19 3.88 12.46
CA MET A 289 -1.39 2.91 11.71
C MET A 289 -0.03 2.59 12.34
N ASN A 290 0.26 3.14 13.52
CA ASN A 290 1.43 2.76 14.31
C ASN A 290 1.08 1.56 15.19
N TYR A 291 1.37 0.36 14.71
CA TYR A 291 0.98 -0.89 15.36
C TYR A 291 1.99 -1.33 16.42
N LYS A 292 1.49 -2.01 17.45
CA LYS A 292 2.32 -2.66 18.45
C LYS A 292 2.72 -4.05 17.97
N ASN A 293 3.81 -4.60 18.50
CA ASN A 293 4.30 -5.92 18.12
C ASN A 293 3.23 -7.02 18.20
N ASN A 294 2.36 -7.00 19.21
CA ASN A 294 1.29 -7.99 19.33
C ASN A 294 0.20 -7.82 18.25
N GLN A 295 -0.04 -6.60 17.77
CA GLN A 295 -0.95 -6.34 16.64
C GLN A 295 -0.31 -6.80 15.33
N GLU A 296 1.00 -6.54 15.14
CA GLU A 296 1.75 -7.04 14.00
C GLU A 296 1.73 -8.56 13.94
N TYR A 297 2.05 -9.26 15.05
CA TYR A 297 2.03 -10.72 15.07
C TYR A 297 0.63 -11.31 14.84
N ALA A 298 -0.43 -10.61 15.27
CA ALA A 298 -1.79 -11.04 15.00
C ALA A 298 -2.14 -10.90 13.52
N ALA A 299 -1.74 -9.79 12.88
CA ALA A 299 -1.93 -9.55 11.47
C ALA A 299 -1.09 -10.51 10.60
N ASP A 300 0.17 -10.75 10.95
CA ASP A 300 1.06 -11.69 10.27
C ASP A 300 0.48 -13.10 10.23
N ARG A 301 -0.06 -13.55 11.36
CA ARG A 301 -0.70 -14.87 11.44
C ARG A 301 -1.93 -14.98 10.54
N VAL A 302 -2.81 -13.98 10.57
CA VAL A 302 -4.01 -13.98 9.74
C VAL A 302 -3.66 -13.87 8.25
N ALA A 303 -2.66 -13.07 7.91
CA ALA A 303 -2.16 -12.96 6.54
C ALA A 303 -1.66 -14.33 6.03
N ARG A 304 -0.87 -15.05 6.83
CA ARG A 304 -0.40 -16.40 6.51
C ARG A 304 -1.57 -17.38 6.31
N GLU A 305 -2.54 -17.39 7.25
CA GLU A 305 -3.74 -18.23 7.14
C GLU A 305 -4.54 -17.92 5.84
N LEU A 306 -4.62 -16.66 5.43
CA LEU A 306 -5.28 -16.27 4.18
C LEU A 306 -4.52 -16.77 2.95
N LEU A 307 -3.20 -16.63 2.93
CA LEU A 307 -2.37 -17.10 1.81
C LEU A 307 -2.48 -18.63 1.66
N GLU A 308 -2.42 -19.37 2.77
CA GLU A 308 -2.66 -20.83 2.78
C GLU A 308 -4.06 -21.17 2.24
N PHE A 309 -5.09 -20.44 2.69
CA PHE A 309 -6.46 -20.60 2.20
C PHE A 309 -6.59 -20.34 0.69
N LYS A 310 -5.82 -19.41 0.15
CA LYS A 310 -5.79 -19.06 -1.28
C LYS A 310 -4.89 -19.96 -2.11
N GLY A 311 -4.14 -20.88 -1.49
CA GLY A 311 -3.13 -21.70 -2.17
C GLY A 311 -1.95 -20.88 -2.69
N MET A 312 -1.70 -19.71 -2.09
CA MET A 312 -0.54 -18.84 -2.33
C MET A 312 0.58 -19.20 -1.36
N ASN A 313 1.78 -18.70 -1.61
CA ASN A 313 2.91 -18.98 -0.73
C ASN A 313 2.77 -18.29 0.65
N PRO A 314 2.62 -19.06 1.75
CA PRO A 314 2.48 -18.51 3.08
C PRO A 314 3.75 -17.82 3.60
N ASP A 315 4.93 -18.11 3.02
CA ASP A 315 6.21 -17.51 3.39
C ASP A 315 6.48 -16.18 2.65
N GLY A 316 5.59 -15.77 1.74
CA GLY A 316 5.69 -14.51 0.99
C GLY A 316 5.84 -13.27 1.89
N LEU A 317 5.24 -13.30 3.11
CA LEU A 317 5.41 -12.20 4.07
C LEU A 317 6.83 -12.12 4.62
N ALA A 318 7.44 -13.25 4.98
CA ALA A 318 8.82 -13.29 5.48
C ALA A 318 9.79 -12.79 4.42
N SER A 319 9.61 -13.21 3.16
CA SER A 319 10.39 -12.75 2.02
C SER A 319 10.23 -11.24 1.78
N ALA A 320 9.00 -10.72 1.74
CA ALA A 320 8.71 -9.30 1.56
C ALA A 320 9.37 -8.44 2.66
N LEU A 321 9.20 -8.80 3.94
CA LEU A 321 9.78 -8.08 5.07
C LEU A 321 11.32 -8.11 5.05
N SER A 322 11.92 -9.21 4.58
CA SER A 322 13.38 -9.32 4.42
C SER A 322 13.91 -8.32 3.38
N LYS A 323 13.18 -8.15 2.26
CA LYS A 323 13.52 -7.16 1.22
C LYS A 323 13.35 -5.72 1.71
N VAL A 324 12.31 -5.45 2.48
CA VAL A 324 12.12 -4.14 3.15
C VAL A 324 13.30 -3.84 4.09
N ILE A 325 13.77 -4.81 4.89
CA ILE A 325 14.99 -4.64 5.70
C ILE A 325 16.18 -4.34 4.81
N GLY A 326 16.35 -5.09 3.71
CA GLY A 326 17.42 -4.89 2.73
C GLY A 326 17.45 -3.46 2.20
N TYR A 327 16.30 -2.93 1.80
CA TYR A 327 16.16 -1.54 1.36
C TYR A 327 16.66 -0.54 2.42
N TYR A 328 16.16 -0.62 3.65
CA TYR A 328 16.53 0.34 4.70
C TYR A 328 17.98 0.19 5.18
N ASN A 329 18.56 -1.00 5.17
CA ASN A 329 19.97 -1.22 5.51
C ASN A 329 20.90 -0.55 4.48
N ILE A 330 20.58 -0.68 3.20
CA ILE A 330 21.36 -0.05 2.13
C ILE A 330 21.29 1.47 2.24
N GLN A 331 20.13 2.01 2.52
CA GLN A 331 19.88 3.45 2.67
C GLN A 331 20.50 4.05 3.95
N GLN A 332 21.05 3.22 4.85
CA GLN A 332 21.52 3.65 6.18
C GLN A 332 20.46 4.42 6.99
N ARG A 333 19.18 4.20 6.69
CA ARG A 333 18.03 4.90 7.26
C ARG A 333 17.26 4.08 8.29
N GLY A 334 17.87 3.07 8.89
CA GLY A 334 17.21 2.13 9.80
C GLY A 334 16.47 2.72 11.00
N HIS A 335 16.66 4.03 11.26
CA HIS A 335 15.92 4.77 12.28
C HIS A 335 14.63 5.45 11.77
N LYS A 336 14.36 5.41 10.46
CA LYS A 336 13.16 6.02 9.83
C LYS A 336 12.11 5.00 9.39
N LEU A 337 12.08 3.81 9.99
CA LEU A 337 11.07 2.79 9.72
C LEU A 337 9.70 3.22 10.27
N LEU A 338 9.06 4.19 9.61
CA LEU A 338 7.82 4.81 10.07
C LEU A 338 6.68 3.79 10.22
N ARG A 339 6.56 2.88 9.25
CA ARG A 339 5.47 1.90 9.19
C ARG A 339 5.78 0.61 9.95
N TYR A 340 7.01 0.15 9.86
CA TYR A 340 7.40 -1.19 10.33
C TYR A 340 8.04 -1.21 11.73
N GLY A 341 8.17 -0.06 12.37
CA GLY A 341 8.83 0.05 13.67
C GLY A 341 10.35 -0.01 13.57
N SER A 342 11.01 -0.93 14.29
CA SER A 342 12.46 -1.10 14.24
C SER A 342 12.87 -2.31 13.40
N ILE A 343 14.11 -2.31 12.90
CA ILE A 343 14.71 -3.48 12.21
C ILE A 343 14.64 -4.73 13.09
N ASP A 344 14.87 -4.60 14.40
CA ASP A 344 14.79 -5.74 15.31
C ASP A 344 13.37 -6.30 15.43
N ASN A 345 12.34 -5.45 15.34
CA ASN A 345 10.97 -5.91 15.30
C ASN A 345 10.65 -6.63 13.98
N LEU A 346 11.13 -6.10 12.87
CA LEU A 346 11.00 -6.76 11.56
C LEU A 346 11.67 -8.13 11.54
N LYS A 347 12.90 -8.25 12.05
CA LYS A 347 13.60 -9.55 12.16
C LYS A 347 12.77 -10.56 12.97
N LYS A 348 12.21 -10.15 14.11
CA LYS A 348 11.35 -11.01 14.91
C LYS A 348 10.06 -11.42 14.21
N ARG A 349 9.52 -10.55 13.33
CA ARG A 349 8.37 -10.88 12.49
C ARG A 349 8.74 -11.91 11.43
N ILE A 350 9.87 -11.73 10.76
CA ILE A 350 10.39 -12.68 9.76
C ILE A 350 10.57 -14.06 10.40
N ASP A 351 11.26 -14.15 11.55
CA ASP A 351 11.50 -15.41 12.27
C ASP A 351 10.19 -16.17 12.61
N LYS A 352 9.08 -15.45 12.74
CA LYS A 352 7.76 -16.04 13.05
C LYS A 352 6.89 -16.26 11.82
N ALA A 353 7.11 -15.50 10.75
CA ALA A 353 6.28 -15.56 9.55
C ALA A 353 6.66 -16.74 8.63
N GLY A 354 7.86 -17.30 8.76
CA GLY A 354 8.33 -18.42 7.97
C GLY A 354 9.77 -18.25 7.48
N GLU A 355 10.12 -18.97 6.42
CA GLU A 355 11.42 -18.88 5.80
C GLU A 355 11.42 -17.78 4.73
N ALA A 356 12.43 -16.89 4.81
CA ALA A 356 12.59 -15.82 3.82
C ALA A 356 13.29 -16.37 2.55
N GLU A 357 12.61 -17.25 1.84
CA GLU A 357 13.10 -17.68 0.52
C GLU A 357 12.88 -16.60 -0.52
N ASN A 358 13.93 -16.30 -1.29
CA ASN A 358 13.84 -15.33 -2.37
C ASN A 358 13.08 -15.94 -3.56
N GLN A 359 11.81 -15.59 -3.71
CA GLN A 359 10.99 -16.03 -4.82
C GLN A 359 10.97 -14.95 -5.91
N ILE A 360 11.53 -15.27 -7.05
CA ILE A 360 11.56 -14.39 -8.22
C ILE A 360 10.47 -14.84 -9.19
N SER A 361 9.54 -13.94 -9.50
CA SER A 361 8.49 -14.13 -10.50
C SER A 361 8.75 -13.22 -11.70
N HIS A 362 9.19 -13.79 -12.81
CA HIS A 362 9.42 -13.03 -14.04
C HIS A 362 8.18 -12.27 -14.53
N PRO A 363 6.93 -12.83 -14.46
CA PRO A 363 5.72 -12.06 -14.76
C PRO A 363 5.55 -10.81 -13.89
N TYR A 364 5.84 -10.92 -12.58
CA TYR A 364 5.78 -9.77 -11.67
C TYR A 364 6.83 -8.72 -12.02
N LEU A 365 8.08 -9.14 -12.22
CA LEU A 365 9.17 -8.23 -12.58
C LEU A 365 8.88 -7.49 -13.89
N LYS A 366 8.33 -8.20 -14.88
CA LYS A 366 7.90 -7.60 -16.15
C LYS A 366 6.76 -6.60 -15.96
N ALA A 367 5.78 -6.92 -15.10
CA ALA A 367 4.66 -6.03 -14.83
C ALA A 367 5.10 -4.75 -14.10
N THR A 368 6.17 -4.79 -13.32
CA THR A 368 6.66 -3.67 -12.50
C THR A 368 7.89 -2.97 -13.08
N SER A 369 8.40 -3.37 -14.26
CA SER A 369 9.62 -2.80 -14.86
C SER A 369 9.55 -1.28 -15.07
N ASP A 370 8.41 -0.78 -15.57
CA ASP A 370 8.22 0.66 -15.80
C ASP A 370 8.12 1.43 -14.47
N VAL A 371 7.57 0.81 -13.42
CA VAL A 371 7.56 1.38 -12.06
C VAL A 371 8.99 1.49 -11.52
N VAL A 372 9.87 0.53 -11.82
CA VAL A 372 11.29 0.58 -11.45
C VAL A 372 11.98 1.76 -12.14
N THR A 373 11.76 1.94 -13.44
CA THR A 373 12.28 3.08 -14.21
C THR A 373 11.79 4.41 -13.65
N PHE A 374 10.47 4.51 -13.37
CA PHE A 374 9.86 5.68 -12.75
C PHE A 374 10.49 6.03 -11.38
N ASN A 375 10.63 5.05 -10.49
CA ASN A 375 11.26 5.30 -9.19
C ASN A 375 12.75 5.66 -9.31
N ALA A 376 13.45 5.13 -10.30
CA ALA A 376 14.82 5.53 -10.56
C ALA A 376 14.88 6.99 -11.01
N ALA A 377 13.94 7.45 -11.86
CA ALA A 377 13.83 8.85 -12.24
C ALA A 377 13.53 9.77 -11.04
N MET A 378 12.61 9.37 -10.13
CA MET A 378 12.36 10.10 -8.87
C MET A 378 13.64 10.24 -8.04
N ASN A 379 14.42 9.17 -7.92
CA ASN A 379 15.68 9.22 -7.17
C ASN A 379 16.74 10.10 -7.87
N MET A 380 16.76 10.14 -9.21
CA MET A 380 17.62 11.07 -9.96
C MET A 380 17.25 12.54 -9.69
N ALA A 381 15.95 12.88 -9.73
CA ALA A 381 15.46 14.23 -9.47
C ALA A 381 15.86 14.71 -8.06
N ASP A 382 15.82 13.83 -7.06
CA ASP A 382 16.24 14.10 -5.69
C ASP A 382 17.76 13.89 -5.43
N GLN A 383 18.56 13.79 -6.48
CA GLN A 383 20.03 13.62 -6.42
C GLN A 383 20.49 12.35 -5.66
N ARG A 384 19.61 11.35 -5.57
CA ARG A 384 19.89 10.05 -4.93
C ARG A 384 20.42 9.06 -5.98
N TYR A 385 21.56 9.41 -6.55
CA TYR A 385 22.12 8.75 -7.75
C TYR A 385 22.45 7.27 -7.54
N GLU A 386 22.97 6.89 -6.37
CA GLU A 386 23.27 5.48 -6.08
C GLU A 386 22.02 4.61 -6.06
N GLU A 387 20.92 5.12 -5.51
CA GLU A 387 19.64 4.45 -5.46
C GLU A 387 19.05 4.28 -6.86
N ALA A 388 19.08 5.33 -7.66
CA ALA A 388 18.63 5.27 -9.04
C ALA A 388 19.38 4.18 -9.83
N GLY A 389 20.70 4.16 -9.73
CA GLY A 389 21.52 3.15 -10.40
C GLY A 389 21.22 1.72 -9.94
N ARG A 390 20.96 1.50 -8.63
CA ARG A 390 20.58 0.19 -8.11
C ARG A 390 19.22 -0.30 -8.60
N LEU A 391 18.23 0.60 -8.66
CA LEU A 391 16.91 0.28 -9.19
C LEU A 391 17.00 -0.16 -10.64
N ILE A 392 17.70 0.61 -11.47
CA ILE A 392 17.89 0.27 -12.89
C ILE A 392 18.61 -1.08 -13.07
N GLN A 393 19.57 -1.39 -12.21
CA GLN A 393 20.27 -2.68 -12.27
C GLN A 393 19.31 -3.88 -12.12
N LYS A 394 18.17 -3.70 -11.44
CA LYS A 394 17.12 -4.74 -11.36
C LYS A 394 16.52 -5.05 -12.74
N ASN A 395 16.17 -4.02 -13.52
CA ASN A 395 15.66 -4.22 -14.88
C ASN A 395 16.71 -4.85 -15.80
N ILE A 396 17.97 -4.38 -15.72
CA ILE A 396 19.07 -4.91 -16.53
C ILE A 396 19.33 -6.38 -16.22
N ASN A 397 19.39 -6.77 -14.94
CA ASN A 397 19.67 -8.14 -14.51
C ASN A 397 18.58 -9.14 -14.90
N ASN A 398 17.37 -8.66 -15.21
CA ASN A 398 16.23 -9.49 -15.59
C ASN A 398 15.85 -9.36 -17.08
N ASP A 399 16.71 -8.76 -17.91
CA ASP A 399 16.50 -8.53 -19.35
C ASP A 399 15.21 -7.73 -19.66
N LEU A 400 14.86 -6.77 -18.77
CA LEU A 400 13.68 -5.92 -18.87
C LEU A 400 14.03 -4.45 -19.13
N ALA A 401 15.31 -4.14 -19.26
CA ALA A 401 15.78 -2.76 -19.39
C ALA A 401 15.39 -2.15 -20.74
N THR A 402 14.93 -0.90 -20.68
CA THR A 402 14.62 -0.04 -21.81
C THR A 402 15.78 0.93 -22.10
N ASP A 403 15.65 1.70 -23.16
CA ASP A 403 16.58 2.80 -23.47
C ASP A 403 16.63 3.85 -22.35
N HIS A 404 15.49 4.17 -21.70
CA HIS A 404 15.43 5.05 -20.56
C HIS A 404 16.25 4.53 -19.36
N ASP A 405 16.21 3.23 -19.09
CA ASP A 405 17.00 2.62 -18.01
C ASP A 405 18.50 2.82 -18.21
N TYR A 406 18.99 2.59 -19.43
CA TYR A 406 20.41 2.80 -19.74
C TYR A 406 20.82 4.28 -19.65
N VAL A 407 19.93 5.20 -20.03
CA VAL A 407 20.17 6.65 -19.87
C VAL A 407 20.26 7.01 -18.38
N ILE A 408 19.31 6.57 -17.55
CA ILE A 408 19.31 6.84 -16.10
C ILE A 408 20.58 6.28 -15.46
N LEU A 409 21.00 5.05 -15.83
CA LEU A 409 22.24 4.48 -15.31
C LEU A 409 23.46 5.29 -15.71
N ALA A 410 23.56 5.74 -16.97
CA ALA A 410 24.64 6.59 -17.42
C ALA A 410 24.67 7.94 -16.67
N LYS A 411 23.50 8.60 -16.50
CA LYS A 411 23.37 9.84 -15.71
C LYS A 411 23.84 9.63 -14.27
N SER A 412 23.39 8.55 -13.61
CA SER A 412 23.78 8.19 -12.25
C SER A 412 25.30 8.02 -12.13
N ARG A 413 25.89 7.23 -13.03
CA ARG A 413 27.35 7.01 -13.06
C ARG A 413 28.14 8.31 -13.28
N MET A 414 27.71 9.13 -14.22
CA MET A 414 28.34 10.44 -14.47
C MET A 414 28.24 11.39 -13.27
N ALA A 415 27.13 11.34 -12.51
CA ALA A 415 26.96 12.18 -11.34
C ALA A 415 27.86 11.76 -10.16
N LEU A 416 28.07 10.45 -9.99
CA LEU A 416 28.83 9.90 -8.88
C LEU A 416 30.33 9.90 -9.10
N TYR A 417 30.79 9.68 -10.33
CA TYR A 417 32.21 9.40 -10.60
C TYR A 417 32.72 10.21 -11.79
N ASN A 418 34.00 10.60 -11.73
CA ASN A 418 34.66 11.34 -12.79
C ASN A 418 36.01 10.70 -13.16
N THR A 419 35.96 9.44 -13.62
CA THR A 419 37.16 8.72 -14.11
C THR A 419 37.01 8.36 -15.59
N GLU A 420 38.12 8.03 -16.24
CA GLU A 420 38.12 7.64 -17.65
C GLU A 420 37.35 6.33 -17.85
N GLU A 421 37.52 5.37 -16.94
CA GLU A 421 36.84 4.07 -16.99
C GLU A 421 35.32 4.22 -16.92
N VAL A 422 34.83 5.11 -16.03
CA VAL A 422 33.39 5.38 -15.92
C VAL A 422 32.87 6.13 -17.14
N ASN A 423 33.67 7.02 -17.73
CA ASN A 423 33.28 7.69 -18.97
C ASN A 423 33.15 6.69 -20.14
N GLU A 424 34.01 5.69 -20.24
CA GLU A 424 33.90 4.61 -21.23
C GLU A 424 32.69 3.69 -20.96
N GLU A 425 32.44 3.35 -19.68
CA GLU A 425 31.22 2.65 -19.26
C GLU A 425 29.96 3.42 -19.70
N CYS A 426 29.89 4.72 -19.40
CA CYS A 426 28.77 5.57 -19.78
C CYS A 426 28.57 5.67 -21.32
N ALA A 427 29.66 5.72 -22.08
CA ALA A 427 29.57 5.70 -23.55
C ALA A 427 28.96 4.38 -24.05
N THR A 428 29.28 3.25 -23.41
CA THR A 428 28.73 1.95 -23.73
C THR A 428 27.25 1.87 -23.37
N LEU A 429 26.84 2.43 -22.20
CA LEU A 429 25.45 2.47 -21.76
C LEU A 429 24.60 3.31 -22.73
N LEU A 430 25.08 4.51 -23.11
CA LEU A 430 24.36 5.38 -24.06
C LEU A 430 24.27 4.77 -25.47
N TRP A 431 25.30 4.01 -25.88
CA TRP A 431 25.23 3.26 -27.13
C TRP A 431 24.15 2.19 -27.09
N LYS A 432 24.06 1.41 -26.01
CA LYS A 432 22.96 0.44 -25.79
C LYS A 432 21.59 1.11 -25.78
N ALA A 433 21.47 2.27 -25.13
CA ALA A 433 20.24 3.04 -25.15
C ALA A 433 19.83 3.39 -26.59
N LYS A 434 20.77 3.83 -27.44
CA LYS A 434 20.50 4.12 -28.87
C LYS A 434 20.03 2.88 -29.63
N GLU A 435 20.63 1.72 -29.39
CA GLU A 435 20.21 0.47 -30.04
C GLU A 435 18.75 0.11 -29.68
N LEU A 436 18.38 0.28 -28.41
CA LEU A 436 17.03 -0.05 -27.92
C LEU A 436 15.98 0.98 -28.38
N ALA A 437 16.33 2.26 -28.46
CA ALA A 437 15.44 3.32 -28.93
C ALA A 437 15.04 3.14 -30.42
N GLY A 438 15.87 2.50 -31.23
CA GLY A 438 15.58 2.20 -32.64
C GLY A 438 15.21 3.46 -33.44
N ASP A 439 14.06 3.40 -34.12
CA ASP A 439 13.58 4.50 -34.99
C ASP A 439 12.88 5.65 -34.20
N SER A 440 12.59 5.47 -32.93
CA SER A 440 12.02 6.50 -32.05
C SER A 440 13.12 7.11 -31.19
N PRO A 441 13.76 8.19 -31.60
CA PRO A 441 14.92 8.72 -30.89
C PRO A 441 14.52 9.30 -29.55
N ASN A 442 15.11 8.77 -28.48
CA ASN A 442 15.05 9.35 -27.15
C ASN A 442 16.02 10.55 -27.08
N LEU A 443 15.47 11.76 -26.95
CA LEU A 443 16.23 13.01 -26.95
C LEU A 443 17.24 13.10 -25.79
N ASP A 444 16.95 12.49 -24.65
CA ASP A 444 17.84 12.49 -23.49
C ASP A 444 19.14 11.71 -23.76
N ILE A 445 19.12 10.67 -24.59
CA ILE A 445 20.33 9.95 -25.01
C ILE A 445 21.34 10.94 -25.65
N TYR A 446 20.86 11.78 -26.56
CA TYR A 446 21.73 12.74 -27.26
C TYR A 446 22.25 13.83 -26.33
N LYS A 447 21.41 14.32 -25.42
CA LYS A 447 21.83 15.29 -24.40
C LYS A 447 22.92 14.71 -23.52
N GLN A 448 22.73 13.49 -23.01
CA GLN A 448 23.71 12.83 -22.14
C GLN A 448 25.01 12.49 -22.89
N GLU A 449 24.93 12.09 -24.15
CA GLU A 449 26.12 11.84 -24.96
C GLU A 449 26.94 13.13 -25.19
N ILE A 450 26.25 14.25 -25.44
CA ILE A 450 26.92 15.56 -25.57
C ILE A 450 27.66 15.92 -24.27
N LEU A 451 26.98 15.80 -23.13
CA LEU A 451 27.57 16.08 -21.81
C LEU A 451 28.77 15.18 -21.52
N LEU A 452 28.66 13.89 -21.85
CA LEU A 452 29.76 12.93 -21.70
C LEU A 452 30.96 13.29 -22.61
N LEU A 453 30.70 13.61 -23.87
CA LEU A 453 31.76 14.01 -24.83
C LEU A 453 32.48 15.29 -24.41
N MET A 454 31.75 16.27 -23.88
CA MET A 454 32.33 17.48 -23.31
C MET A 454 33.20 17.15 -22.10
N ARG A 455 32.74 16.30 -21.20
CA ARG A 455 33.49 15.83 -20.03
C ARG A 455 34.78 15.08 -20.44
N MET A 456 34.74 14.30 -21.52
CA MET A 456 35.89 13.60 -22.09
C MET A 456 36.79 14.51 -22.94
N ASN A 457 36.50 15.80 -23.00
CA ASN A 457 37.22 16.78 -23.85
C ASN A 457 37.19 16.45 -25.35
N LYS A 458 36.16 15.73 -25.85
CA LYS A 458 35.97 15.33 -27.25
C LYS A 458 35.10 16.33 -27.98
N GLN A 459 35.50 17.59 -28.03
CA GLN A 459 34.72 18.75 -28.52
C GLN A 459 34.19 18.58 -29.95
N ALA A 460 35.01 18.07 -30.87
CA ALA A 460 34.60 17.89 -32.27
C ALA A 460 33.45 16.90 -32.45
N LYS A 461 33.45 15.81 -31.65
CA LYS A 461 32.37 14.84 -31.60
C LYS A 461 31.11 15.43 -30.92
N ALA A 462 31.27 16.15 -29.80
CA ALA A 462 30.20 16.87 -29.16
C ALA A 462 29.48 17.84 -30.08
N ALA A 463 30.22 18.60 -30.90
CA ALA A 463 29.65 19.51 -31.91
C ALA A 463 28.85 18.76 -33.00
N SER A 464 29.30 17.55 -33.40
CA SER A 464 28.55 16.72 -34.35
C SER A 464 27.24 16.20 -33.74
N THR A 465 27.29 15.67 -32.52
CA THR A 465 26.11 15.18 -31.80
C THR A 465 25.12 16.32 -31.47
N LEU A 466 25.62 17.53 -31.14
CA LEU A 466 24.78 18.72 -30.96
C LEU A 466 23.99 19.08 -32.21
N LYS A 467 24.60 19.00 -33.41
CA LYS A 467 23.88 19.29 -34.68
C LYS A 467 22.80 18.24 -34.94
N GLU A 468 23.07 16.98 -34.64
CA GLU A 468 22.09 15.89 -34.74
C GLU A 468 20.93 16.14 -33.79
N TYR A 469 21.24 16.46 -32.52
CA TYR A 469 20.27 16.79 -31.48
C TYR A 469 19.35 17.95 -31.85
N LEU A 470 19.93 19.06 -32.36
CA LEU A 470 19.16 20.21 -32.86
C LEU A 470 18.21 19.81 -34.00
N GLY A 471 18.66 18.94 -34.90
CA GLY A 471 17.81 18.42 -35.98
C GLY A 471 16.65 17.58 -35.46
N LEU A 472 16.86 16.83 -34.37
CA LEU A 472 15.80 16.07 -33.68
C LEU A 472 14.81 16.99 -32.95
N LEU A 473 15.31 17.97 -32.20
CA LEU A 473 14.48 18.96 -31.51
C LEU A 473 13.61 19.76 -32.47
N SER A 474 14.16 20.15 -33.62
CA SER A 474 13.40 20.89 -34.67
C SER A 474 12.26 20.02 -35.21
N ARG A 475 12.52 18.75 -35.51
CA ARG A 475 11.46 17.79 -35.93
C ARG A 475 10.41 17.57 -34.86
N TYR A 476 10.80 17.49 -33.59
CA TYR A 476 9.85 17.37 -32.47
C TYR A 476 8.97 18.62 -32.39
N GLN A 477 9.54 19.81 -32.54
CA GLN A 477 8.78 21.05 -32.54
C GLN A 477 7.82 21.16 -33.75
N GLU A 478 8.20 20.66 -34.93
CA GLU A 478 7.35 20.62 -36.12
C GLU A 478 6.14 19.69 -35.98
N GLN A 479 6.14 18.73 -35.03
CA GLN A 479 5.01 17.88 -34.73
C GLN A 479 3.88 18.60 -33.98
N GLY A 480 4.07 19.87 -33.61
CA GLY A 480 3.03 20.73 -33.06
C GLY A 480 2.86 20.58 -31.55
N VAL A 481 3.95 20.34 -30.82
CA VAL A 481 3.99 20.35 -29.35
C VAL A 481 3.48 21.68 -28.80
N GLN A 482 2.75 21.64 -27.69
CA GLN A 482 2.11 22.81 -27.07
C GLN A 482 2.34 22.83 -25.55
N GLY A 483 2.22 24.02 -24.97
CA GLY A 483 2.31 24.20 -23.51
C GLY A 483 3.72 23.95 -22.98
N GLU A 484 3.83 23.11 -21.96
CA GLU A 484 5.09 22.79 -21.28
C GLU A 484 6.13 22.15 -22.22
N GLU A 485 5.69 21.28 -23.13
CA GLU A 485 6.58 20.64 -24.10
C GLU A 485 7.18 21.65 -25.11
N GLU A 486 6.42 22.65 -25.52
CA GLU A 486 6.91 23.73 -26.38
C GLU A 486 7.95 24.59 -25.65
N GLU A 487 7.68 24.94 -24.40
CA GLU A 487 8.61 25.72 -23.58
C GLU A 487 9.90 24.95 -23.32
N TRP A 488 9.80 23.67 -22.96
CA TRP A 488 10.96 22.80 -22.77
C TRP A 488 11.78 22.69 -24.07
N THR A 489 11.14 22.38 -25.19
CA THR A 489 11.84 22.25 -26.49
C THR A 489 12.58 23.54 -26.86
N SER A 490 11.97 24.69 -26.62
CA SER A 490 12.57 25.99 -26.88
C SER A 490 13.80 26.25 -25.99
N LYS A 491 13.74 25.89 -24.72
CA LYS A 491 14.88 25.96 -23.78
C LYS A 491 16.02 25.04 -24.23
N GLU A 492 15.71 23.80 -24.64
CA GLU A 492 16.72 22.84 -25.12
C GLU A 492 17.40 23.30 -26.39
N ILE A 493 16.67 23.84 -27.37
CA ILE A 493 17.23 24.43 -28.60
C ILE A 493 18.17 25.60 -28.25
N ALA A 494 17.77 26.48 -27.34
CA ALA A 494 18.59 27.60 -26.91
C ALA A 494 19.89 27.13 -26.24
N TRP A 495 19.79 26.15 -25.32
CA TRP A 495 20.95 25.54 -24.67
C TRP A 495 21.92 24.90 -25.68
N ALA A 496 21.39 24.10 -26.59
CA ALA A 496 22.21 23.39 -27.59
C ALA A 496 22.94 24.37 -28.53
N ASN A 497 22.28 25.43 -28.99
CA ASN A 497 22.89 26.46 -29.78
C ASN A 497 23.99 27.22 -29.02
N GLN A 498 23.75 27.62 -27.77
CA GLN A 498 24.75 28.31 -26.95
C GLN A 498 26.00 27.43 -26.73
N LEU A 499 25.81 26.12 -26.49
CA LEU A 499 26.91 25.21 -26.32
C LEU A 499 27.69 25.00 -27.63
N LEU A 500 26.99 24.88 -28.77
CA LEU A 500 27.61 24.75 -30.07
C LEU A 500 28.46 25.99 -30.42
N ASP A 501 27.93 27.19 -30.17
CA ASP A 501 28.68 28.45 -30.38
C ASP A 501 29.91 28.54 -29.47
N LYS A 502 29.81 28.05 -28.22
CA LYS A 502 30.95 28.00 -27.31
C LYS A 502 32.04 27.05 -27.79
N ILE A 503 31.68 25.87 -28.29
CA ILE A 503 32.63 24.89 -28.84
C ILE A 503 33.32 25.44 -30.10
N ASN A 504 32.58 26.13 -30.98
CA ASN A 504 33.13 26.66 -32.19
C ASN A 504 34.09 27.87 -31.99
N ARG A 505 34.09 28.47 -30.80
CA ARG A 505 35.02 29.57 -30.44
C ARG A 505 36.30 29.08 -29.74
N LEU A 506 36.35 27.82 -29.29
CA LEU A 506 37.52 27.17 -28.69
C LEU A 506 38.43 26.56 -29.77
#